data_85e528df0a8166850ad36eb1f43d150d
#
_entry.id   85e528df0a8166850ad36eb1f43d150d
#
_cell.length_a   1.000
_cell.length_b   1.000
_cell.length_c   1.000
_cell.angle_alpha   90.00
_cell.angle_beta   90.00
_cell.angle_gamma   90.00
#
_symmetry.space_group_name_H-M   'P 1'
#
loop_
_entity.id
_entity.type
_entity.pdbx_description
1 polymer ?
#
loop_
_entity_poly.entity_id
_entity_poly.type
_entity_poly.pdbx_seq_one_letter_code
_entity_poly.pdbx_strand_id
1 'polypeptide(L)'
;MASHPDILVAMNYPSLAKFESSVKEGGLVFINSSLIDASPERQDITPVSVPIGELARELGSDRQANMIMIGAIMAKTGLLSLKETELGMKAALKGKEKFFRANMAAIERGAQYIRTSNTKAPSRK
;
A
#
# COMPACT_ATOMS: atom_id res chain seq x y z
N MET A 1 15.25 -4.37 20.18
CA MET A 1 14.96 -4.49 18.93
C MET A 1 13.52 -4.65 18.63
N ALA A 2 13.07 -4.01 17.68
CA ALA A 2 11.69 -4.11 17.31
C ALA A 2 11.46 -5.43 16.66
N SER A 3 10.67 -6.24 17.25
CA SER A 3 10.43 -7.53 16.68
C SER A 3 9.02 -7.69 16.18
N HIS A 4 8.14 -6.74 16.46
CA HIS A 4 6.75 -6.87 16.06
C HIS A 4 6.29 -5.61 15.35
N PRO A 5 6.33 -5.59 14.03
CA PRO A 5 5.95 -4.39 13.30
C PRO A 5 4.46 -4.10 13.41
N ASP A 6 4.13 -2.82 13.35
CA ASP A 6 2.74 -2.38 13.32
C ASP A 6 2.14 -2.58 11.94
N ILE A 7 2.97 -2.54 10.92
CA ILE A 7 2.53 -2.62 9.54
C ILE A 7 3.38 -3.64 8.80
N LEU A 8 2.72 -4.55 8.13
CA LEU A 8 3.39 -5.51 7.27
C LEU A 8 2.88 -5.27 5.85
N VAL A 9 3.79 -5.29 4.90
CA VAL A 9 3.43 -5.17 3.49
C VAL A 9 3.79 -6.47 2.80
N ALA A 10 2.80 -7.17 2.29
CA ALA A 10 3.01 -8.44 1.61
C ALA A 10 2.73 -8.29 0.13
N MET A 11 3.78 -8.27 -0.67
CA MET A 11 3.63 -8.13 -2.11
C MET A 11 3.46 -9.48 -2.80
N ASN A 12 3.77 -10.56 -2.12
CA ASN A 12 3.57 -11.89 -2.67
C ASN A 12 3.24 -12.85 -1.53
N TYR A 13 2.75 -14.03 -1.90
CA TYR A 13 2.27 -14.95 -0.88
C TYR A 13 3.36 -15.44 0.07
N PRO A 14 4.57 -15.78 -0.40
CA PRO A 14 5.59 -16.20 0.56
C PRO A 14 5.89 -15.17 1.63
N SER A 15 5.84 -13.88 1.28
CA SER A 15 6.06 -12.84 2.28
C SER A 15 4.97 -12.85 3.33
N LEU A 16 3.72 -13.00 2.90
CA LEU A 16 2.62 -13.04 3.85
C LEU A 16 2.77 -14.24 4.77
N ALA A 17 3.01 -15.43 4.21
CA ALA A 17 3.12 -16.63 5.00
C ALA A 17 4.26 -16.56 6.00
N LYS A 18 5.37 -15.95 5.57
CA LYS A 18 6.55 -15.91 6.41
C LYS A 18 6.44 -14.92 7.56
N PHE A 19 5.84 -13.76 7.32
CA PHE A 19 5.90 -12.68 8.28
C PHE A 19 4.60 -12.40 9.01
N GLU A 20 3.53 -13.08 8.65
CA GLU A 20 2.24 -12.80 9.27
C GLU A 20 2.30 -12.92 10.78
N SER A 21 2.99 -13.94 11.28
CA SER A 21 3.01 -14.19 12.71
C SER A 21 3.77 -13.13 13.50
N SER A 22 4.57 -12.32 12.82
CA SER A 22 5.36 -11.32 13.54
C SER A 22 4.64 -9.99 13.70
N VAL A 23 3.48 -9.82 13.08
CA VAL A 23 2.79 -8.55 13.15
C VAL A 23 2.22 -8.34 14.54
N LYS A 24 2.33 -7.12 15.03
CA LYS A 24 1.83 -6.77 16.35
C LYS A 24 0.31 -6.88 16.37
N GLU A 25 -0.21 -7.29 17.52
CA GLU A 25 -1.65 -7.36 17.70
C GLU A 25 -2.28 -6.00 17.36
N GLY A 26 -3.33 -6.02 16.57
CA GLY A 26 -3.96 -4.78 16.12
C GLY A 26 -3.29 -4.14 14.93
N GLY A 27 -2.23 -4.75 14.41
CA GLY A 27 -1.50 -4.18 13.30
C GLY A 27 -2.21 -4.31 11.97
N LEU A 28 -1.65 -3.66 10.95
CA LEU A 28 -2.20 -3.68 9.60
C LEU A 28 -1.33 -4.55 8.70
N VAL A 29 -1.99 -5.27 7.81
CA VAL A 29 -1.28 -6.08 6.83
C VAL A 29 -1.78 -5.67 5.45
N PHE A 30 -0.93 -4.98 4.70
CA PHE A 30 -1.26 -4.57 3.35
C PHE A 30 -0.90 -5.70 2.39
N ILE A 31 -1.84 -6.10 1.57
CA ILE A 31 -1.70 -7.28 0.73
C ILE A 31 -1.88 -6.91 -0.73
N ASN A 32 -0.94 -7.34 -1.56
CA ASN A 32 -1.09 -7.20 -3.00
C ASN A 32 -2.07 -8.27 -3.47
N SER A 33 -3.33 -7.92 -3.60
CA SER A 33 -4.36 -8.89 -3.91
C SER A 33 -4.32 -9.36 -5.35
N SER A 34 -3.49 -8.76 -6.20
CA SER A 34 -3.29 -9.28 -7.54
C SER A 34 -2.50 -10.57 -7.54
N LEU A 35 -1.67 -10.77 -6.53
CA LEU A 35 -0.84 -11.98 -6.45
C LEU A 35 -1.19 -12.88 -5.27
N ILE A 36 -1.86 -12.35 -4.28
CA ILE A 36 -2.19 -13.11 -3.08
C ILE A 36 -3.69 -13.29 -3.02
N ASP A 37 -4.12 -14.54 -3.07
CA ASP A 37 -5.53 -14.86 -3.06
C ASP A 37 -5.91 -15.47 -1.72
N ALA A 38 -5.36 -14.94 -0.66
CA ALA A 38 -5.59 -15.46 0.67
C ALA A 38 -5.59 -14.31 1.67
N SER A 39 -6.24 -14.55 2.79
CA SER A 39 -6.24 -13.59 3.90
C SER A 39 -5.35 -14.11 5.01
N PRO A 40 -4.86 -13.23 5.88
CA PRO A 40 -4.15 -13.70 7.06
C PRO A 40 -5.03 -14.61 7.90
N GLU A 41 -4.42 -15.57 8.55
CA GLU A 41 -5.18 -16.48 9.41
C GLU A 41 -5.48 -15.86 10.75
N ARG A 42 -4.66 -14.91 11.17
CA ARG A 42 -4.87 -14.27 12.44
C ARG A 42 -6.04 -13.31 12.37
N GLN A 43 -6.80 -13.24 13.46
CA GLN A 43 -7.96 -12.37 13.50
C GLN A 43 -7.72 -11.09 14.29
N ASP A 44 -6.55 -10.98 14.89
CA ASP A 44 -6.20 -9.79 15.66
C ASP A 44 -5.42 -8.77 14.84
N ILE A 45 -5.34 -8.95 13.52
CA ILE A 45 -4.72 -7.98 12.64
C ILE A 45 -5.72 -7.64 11.54
N THR A 46 -5.50 -6.50 10.90
CA THR A 46 -6.43 -6.01 9.89
C THR A 46 -5.81 -6.10 8.51
N PRO A 47 -6.36 -6.93 7.63
CA PRO A 47 -5.85 -6.98 6.25
C PRO A 47 -6.40 -5.85 5.42
N VAL A 48 -5.56 -5.29 4.57
CA VAL A 48 -5.95 -4.25 3.63
C VAL A 48 -5.49 -4.72 2.25
N SER A 49 -6.44 -5.12 1.42
CA SER A 49 -6.11 -5.66 0.10
C SER A 49 -6.05 -4.57 -0.93
N VAL A 50 -5.00 -4.53 -1.72
CA VAL A 50 -4.82 -3.55 -2.77
C VAL A 50 -4.42 -4.30 -4.04
N PRO A 51 -5.20 -4.17 -5.12
CA PRO A 51 -4.91 -4.92 -6.36
C PRO A 51 -3.83 -4.20 -7.17
N ILE A 52 -2.60 -4.33 -6.72
CA ILE A 52 -1.48 -3.58 -7.26
C ILE A 52 -1.30 -3.82 -8.76
N GLY A 53 -1.43 -5.06 -9.21
CA GLY A 53 -1.24 -5.38 -10.61
C GLY A 53 -2.25 -4.68 -11.52
N GLU A 54 -3.52 -4.69 -11.12
CA GLU A 54 -4.54 -4.03 -11.91
C GLU A 54 -4.33 -2.52 -11.94
N LEU A 55 -3.98 -1.95 -10.79
CA LEU A 55 -3.78 -0.51 -10.73
C LEU A 55 -2.56 -0.09 -11.53
N ALA A 56 -1.51 -0.90 -11.51
CA ALA A 56 -0.33 -0.60 -12.30
C ALA A 56 -0.65 -0.66 -13.79
N ARG A 57 -1.49 -1.62 -14.20
CA ARG A 57 -1.87 -1.70 -15.60
C ARG A 57 -2.65 -0.47 -16.04
N GLU A 58 -3.51 0.05 -15.18
CA GLU A 58 -4.21 1.28 -15.50
C GLU A 58 -3.26 2.43 -15.77
N LEU A 59 -2.16 2.46 -15.04
CA LEU A 59 -1.17 3.51 -15.20
C LEU A 59 -0.21 3.25 -16.35
N GLY A 60 -0.27 2.05 -16.92
CA GLY A 60 0.56 1.71 -18.06
C GLY A 60 1.96 1.27 -17.74
N SER A 61 2.25 0.96 -16.49
CA SER A 61 3.62 0.56 -16.13
C SER A 61 3.63 -0.17 -14.80
N ASP A 62 4.42 -1.24 -14.75
CA ASP A 62 4.64 -1.97 -13.50
C ASP A 62 5.73 -1.34 -12.65
N ARG A 63 6.46 -0.39 -13.21
CA ARG A 63 7.64 0.13 -12.52
C ARG A 63 7.32 0.83 -11.22
N GLN A 64 6.14 1.41 -11.14
CA GLN A 64 5.75 2.14 -9.95
C GLN A 64 4.82 1.34 -9.05
N ALA A 65 4.80 0.02 -9.19
CA ALA A 65 3.90 -0.80 -8.39
C ALA A 65 4.08 -0.57 -6.89
N ASN A 66 5.33 -0.46 -6.44
CA ASN A 66 5.57 -0.22 -5.03
C ASN A 66 5.04 1.13 -4.57
N MET A 67 5.05 2.11 -5.47
CA MET A 67 4.55 3.43 -5.13
C MET A 67 3.03 3.42 -4.93
N ILE A 68 2.33 2.55 -5.65
CA ILE A 68 0.90 2.41 -5.45
C ILE A 68 0.63 1.94 -4.02
N MET A 69 1.40 0.95 -3.57
CA MET A 69 1.23 0.44 -2.22
C MET A 69 1.56 1.52 -1.18
N ILE A 70 2.58 2.33 -1.43
CA ILE A 70 2.91 3.42 -0.53
C ILE A 70 1.74 4.38 -0.40
N GLY A 71 1.09 4.69 -1.51
CA GLY A 71 -0.08 5.57 -1.47
C GLY A 71 -1.21 4.98 -0.65
N ALA A 72 -1.41 3.66 -0.79
CA ALA A 72 -2.44 2.99 -0.01
C ALA A 72 -2.13 3.06 1.48
N ILE A 73 -0.87 2.83 1.84
CA ILE A 73 -0.45 2.89 3.25
C ILE A 73 -0.69 4.29 3.81
N MET A 74 -0.31 5.31 3.04
CA MET A 74 -0.48 6.68 3.49
C MET A 74 -1.94 7.03 3.72
N ALA A 75 -2.79 6.63 2.79
CA ALA A 75 -4.20 6.96 2.91
C ALA A 75 -4.85 6.23 4.08
N LYS A 76 -4.43 5.00 4.33
CA LYS A 76 -5.01 4.22 5.41
C LYS A 76 -4.53 4.67 6.77
N THR A 77 -3.24 4.99 6.87
CA THR A 77 -2.64 5.30 8.17
C THR A 77 -2.59 6.77 8.50
N GLY A 78 -2.59 7.63 7.48
CA GLY A 78 -2.46 9.06 7.71
C GLY A 78 -1.08 9.49 8.19
N LEU A 79 -0.08 8.63 8.05
CA LEU A 79 1.25 8.94 8.53
C LEU A 79 1.88 10.11 7.80
N LEU A 80 1.61 10.25 6.50
CA LEU A 80 2.10 11.37 5.72
C LEU A 80 0.99 11.86 4.83
N SER A 81 0.95 13.16 4.59
CA SER A 81 -0.01 13.71 3.64
C SER A 81 0.57 13.58 2.23
N LEU A 82 -0.29 13.71 1.23
CA LEU A 82 0.19 13.73 -0.15
C LEU A 82 1.14 14.89 -0.37
N LYS A 83 0.87 16.01 0.27
CA LYS A 83 1.73 17.18 0.11
C LYS A 83 3.13 16.93 0.66
N GLU A 84 3.21 16.32 1.83
CA GLU A 84 4.51 16.00 2.41
C GLU A 84 5.28 15.02 1.54
N THR A 85 4.57 14.03 1.00
CA THR A 85 5.19 13.06 0.12
C THR A 85 5.66 13.72 -1.17
N GLU A 86 4.85 14.62 -1.70
CA GLU A 86 5.23 15.32 -2.92
C GLU A 86 6.50 16.13 -2.72
N LEU A 87 6.59 16.83 -1.60
CA LEU A 87 7.79 17.62 -1.32
C LEU A 87 9.03 16.75 -1.20
N GLY A 88 8.91 15.64 -0.49
CA GLY A 88 10.04 14.73 -0.35
C GLY A 88 10.45 14.11 -1.66
N MET A 89 9.46 13.70 -2.46
CA MET A 89 9.76 13.08 -3.74
C MET A 89 10.37 14.07 -4.70
N LYS A 90 9.91 15.32 -4.66
CA LYS A 90 10.47 16.37 -5.51
C LYS A 90 11.94 16.59 -5.19
N ALA A 91 12.28 16.61 -3.91
CA ALA A 91 13.67 16.77 -3.51
C ALA A 91 14.51 15.57 -3.93
N ALA A 92 13.99 14.39 -3.75
CA ALA A 92 14.73 13.15 -4.04
C ALA A 92 14.96 12.97 -5.53
N LEU A 93 14.01 13.41 -6.36
CA LEU A 93 14.08 13.21 -7.80
C LEU A 93 14.35 14.48 -8.56
N LYS A 94 15.05 15.40 -7.93
CA LYS A 94 15.42 16.63 -8.59
C LYS A 94 16.17 16.34 -9.89
N GLY A 95 15.71 16.93 -10.98
CA GLY A 95 16.30 16.66 -12.28
C GLY A 95 15.77 15.44 -12.97
N LYS A 96 14.84 14.73 -12.34
CA LYS A 96 14.23 13.54 -12.92
C LYS A 96 12.72 13.64 -12.89
N GLU A 97 12.23 14.69 -13.52
CA GLU A 97 10.79 15.00 -13.46
C GLU A 97 9.90 13.90 -14.01
N LYS A 98 10.40 13.12 -14.96
CA LYS A 98 9.63 12.03 -15.49
C LYS A 98 9.31 11.01 -14.40
N PHE A 99 10.33 10.65 -13.63
CA PHE A 99 10.13 9.69 -12.55
C PHE A 99 9.27 10.29 -11.44
N PHE A 100 9.45 11.57 -11.18
CA PHE A 100 8.64 12.22 -10.17
C PHE A 100 7.15 12.11 -10.52
N ARG A 101 6.80 12.45 -11.75
CA ARG A 101 5.39 12.42 -12.14
C ARG A 101 4.82 11.02 -12.11
N ALA A 102 5.60 10.04 -12.58
CA ALA A 102 5.13 8.66 -12.58
C ALA A 102 4.93 8.15 -11.17
N ASN A 103 5.86 8.45 -10.28
CA ASN A 103 5.75 8.00 -8.89
C ASN A 103 4.57 8.66 -8.19
N MET A 104 4.37 9.96 -8.41
CA MET A 104 3.26 10.64 -7.76
C MET A 104 1.93 10.14 -8.28
N ALA A 105 1.83 9.84 -9.57
CA ALA A 105 0.60 9.30 -10.12
C ALA A 105 0.28 7.95 -9.46
N ALA A 106 1.30 7.14 -9.25
CA ALA A 106 1.10 5.84 -8.62
C ALA A 106 0.68 5.98 -7.16
N ILE A 107 1.33 6.89 -6.44
CA ILE A 107 0.98 7.12 -5.04
C ILE A 107 -0.46 7.62 -4.93
N GLU A 108 -0.83 8.55 -5.80
CA GLU A 108 -2.18 9.08 -5.78
C GLU A 108 -3.22 8.01 -6.12
N ARG A 109 -2.87 7.11 -7.04
CA ARG A 109 -3.81 6.05 -7.40
C ARG A 109 -4.03 5.09 -6.24
N GLY A 110 -2.96 4.74 -5.54
CA GLY A 110 -3.10 3.88 -4.37
C GLY A 110 -3.91 4.53 -3.27
N ALA A 111 -3.68 5.81 -3.04
CA ALA A 111 -4.44 6.54 -2.03
C ALA A 111 -5.92 6.63 -2.42
N GLN A 112 -6.18 6.87 -3.69
CA GLN A 112 -7.54 6.96 -4.18
C GLN A 112 -8.27 5.64 -3.99
N TYR A 113 -7.59 4.54 -4.26
CA TYR A 113 -8.20 3.23 -4.12
C TYR A 113 -8.68 3.03 -2.68
N ILE A 114 -7.83 3.37 -1.72
CA ILE A 114 -8.18 3.19 -0.31
C ILE A 114 -9.37 4.07 0.08
N ARG A 115 -9.37 5.32 -0.35
CA ARG A 115 -10.48 6.22 -0.02
C ARG A 115 -11.79 5.72 -0.59
N THR A 116 -11.75 5.22 -1.83
CA THR A 116 -12.94 4.70 -2.45
C THR A 116 -13.41 3.43 -1.77
N SER A 117 -12.47 2.55 -1.42
CA SER A 117 -12.80 1.32 -0.74
C SER A 117 -13.40 1.59 0.63
N ASN A 118 -12.83 2.54 1.35
CA ASN A 118 -13.37 2.88 2.65
C ASN A 118 -14.80 3.40 2.55
N THR A 119 -15.08 4.14 1.49
CA THR A 119 -16.42 4.63 1.28
C THR A 119 -17.39 3.49 1.09
N LYS A 120 -16.94 2.42 0.45
CA LYS A 120 -17.80 1.29 0.21
C LYS A 120 -17.87 0.33 1.38
N ALA A 121 -16.82 0.23 2.13
CA ALA A 121 -16.71 -0.77 3.16
C ALA A 121 -17.86 -0.76 4.17
N PRO A 122 -18.28 0.37 4.66
CA PRO A 122 -19.33 0.36 5.67
C PRO A 122 -20.64 -0.22 5.20
N SER A 123 -20.84 -0.21 3.93
CA SER A 123 -22.13 -0.67 3.45
C SER A 123 -22.27 -2.18 3.53
N ARG A 124 -21.19 -2.86 3.85
CA ARG A 124 -21.25 -4.26 3.89
C ARG A 124 -21.55 -4.80 5.17
N LYS A 125 -21.69 -4.20 6.01
CA LYS A 125 -21.87 -4.89 7.18
C LYS A 125 -22.97 -4.76 7.74
#